data_242a78ade473aa25c16d6a9f44fefb99
#
_entry.id   242a78ade473aa25c16d6a9f44fefb99
#
_cell.length_a   1.000
_cell.length_b   1.000
_cell.length_c   1.000
_cell.angle_alpha   90.00
_cell.angle_beta   90.00
_cell.angle_gamma   90.00
#
_symmetry.space_group_name_H-M   'P 1'
#
loop_
_entity.id
_entity.type
_entity.pdbx_description
1 polymer ?
#
loop_
_entity_poly.entity_id
_entity_poly.type
_entity_poly.pdbx_seq_one_letter_code
_entity_poly.pdbx_strand_id
1 'polypeptide(L)' 'MHMIYRLTKIDGDYATLIEEKSGEELFIALALLPLGVDIGTKLLYENFEFSIV' A
#
# COMPACT_ATOMS: atom_id res chain seq x y z
N MET A 1 4.64 15.31 5.30
CA MET A 1 4.25 14.90 3.94
C MET A 1 3.72 13.49 3.94
N HIS A 2 2.66 13.25 3.19
CA HIS A 2 2.05 11.93 3.15
C HIS A 2 1.71 11.56 1.71
N MET A 3 1.54 10.25 1.48
CA MET A 3 1.16 9.73 0.18
C MET A 3 0.03 8.73 0.34
N ILE A 4 -0.85 8.68 -0.66
CA ILE A 4 -1.95 7.73 -0.68
C ILE A 4 -1.64 6.67 -1.72
N TYR A 5 -1.72 5.43 -1.30
CA TYR A 5 -1.51 4.27 -2.17
C TYR A 5 -2.77 3.43 -2.25
N ARG A 6 -2.89 2.70 -3.34
CA ARG A 6 -3.95 1.70 -3.48
C ARG A 6 -3.29 0.34 -3.68
N LEU A 7 -3.75 -0.65 -2.95
CA LEU A 7 -3.27 -2.02 -3.10
C LEU A 7 -3.95 -2.61 -4.32
N THR A 8 -3.16 -2.98 -5.33
CA THR A 8 -3.71 -3.46 -6.60
C THR A 8 -3.47 -4.93 -6.84
N LYS A 9 -2.48 -5.51 -6.16
CA LYS A 9 -2.14 -6.91 -6.41
C LYS A 9 -1.51 -7.51 -5.17
N ILE A 10 -1.84 -8.76 -4.90
CA ILE A 10 -1.17 -9.56 -3.87
C ILE A 10 -0.63 -10.80 -4.56
N ASP A 11 0.65 -11.07 -4.36
CA ASP A 11 1.33 -12.20 -4.98
C ASP A 11 2.20 -12.87 -3.92
N GLY A 12 1.70 -13.95 -3.34
CA GLY A 12 2.38 -14.62 -2.27
C GLY A 12 2.57 -13.70 -1.06
N ASP A 13 3.81 -13.45 -0.68
CA ASP A 13 4.14 -12.64 0.48
C ASP A 13 4.32 -11.16 0.15
N TYR A 14 4.04 -10.75 -1.08
CA TYR A 14 4.27 -9.39 -1.55
C TYR A 14 3.01 -8.75 -2.07
N ALA A 15 2.97 -7.43 -1.94
CA ALA A 15 1.87 -6.63 -2.46
C ALA A 15 2.41 -5.57 -3.41
N THR A 16 1.60 -5.21 -4.39
CA THR A 16 1.87 -4.09 -5.27
C THR A 16 0.95 -2.94 -4.90
N LEU A 17 1.54 -1.79 -4.64
CA LEU A 17 0.82 -0.57 -4.36
C LEU A 17 1.03 0.42 -5.49
N ILE A 18 0.01 1.21 -5.78
CA ILE A 18 0.10 2.29 -6.77
C ILE A 18 -0.15 3.60 -6.04
N GLU A 19 0.79 4.53 -6.14
CA GLU A 19 0.63 5.86 -5.56
C GLU A 19 -0.35 6.64 -6.42
N GLU A 20 -1.36 7.26 -5.76
CA GLU A 20 -2.50 7.84 -6.49
C GLU A 20 -2.13 9.01 -7.39
N LYS A 21 -1.18 9.83 -6.99
CA LYS A 21 -0.84 11.02 -7.76
C LYS A 21 0.09 10.74 -8.92
N SER A 22 1.14 9.96 -8.68
CA SER A 22 2.17 9.71 -9.69
C SER A 22 1.91 8.46 -10.51
N GLY A 23 1.13 7.51 -9.99
CA GLY A 23 0.96 6.22 -10.60
C GLY A 23 2.15 5.29 -10.43
N GLU A 24 3.10 5.67 -9.60
CA GLU A 24 4.27 4.83 -9.37
C GLU A 24 3.92 3.56 -8.63
N GLU A 25 4.55 2.46 -9.03
CA GLU A 25 4.37 1.19 -8.38
C GLU A 25 5.37 1.00 -7.26
N LEU A 26 4.91 0.39 -6.18
CA LEU A 26 5.76 0.03 -5.05
C LEU A 26 5.50 -1.43 -4.72
N PHE A 27 6.57 -2.24 -4.72
CA PHE A 27 6.49 -3.61 -4.25
C PHE A 27 6.91 -3.65 -2.79
N ILE A 28 6.10 -4.26 -1.95
CA ILE A 28 6.36 -4.26 -0.52
C ILE A 28 5.93 -5.61 0.07
N ALA A 29 6.64 -6.03 1.10
CA ALA A 29 6.25 -7.24 1.82
C ALA A 29 4.88 -7.01 2.46
N LEU A 30 3.97 -7.95 2.27
CA LEU A 30 2.63 -7.86 2.81
C LEU A 30 2.65 -7.70 4.34
N ALA A 31 3.63 -8.30 4.99
CA ALA A 31 3.77 -8.23 6.44
C ALA A 31 4.04 -6.82 6.96
N LEU A 32 4.47 -5.90 6.09
CA LEU A 32 4.72 -4.51 6.48
C LEU A 32 3.45 -3.65 6.42
N LEU A 33 2.36 -4.21 5.92
CA LEU A 33 1.09 -3.49 5.82
C LEU A 33 0.21 -3.81 7.02
N PRO A 34 -0.77 -2.93 7.32
CA PRO A 34 -1.71 -3.23 8.41
C PRO A 34 -2.49 -4.52 8.14
N LEU A 35 -2.94 -5.17 9.21
CA LEU A 35 -3.80 -6.33 9.07
C LEU A 35 -5.13 -5.92 8.42
N GLY A 36 -5.69 -6.83 7.64
CA GLY A 36 -7.00 -6.60 7.04
C GLY A 36 -6.96 -5.93 5.68
N VAL A 37 -5.76 -5.69 5.12
CA VAL A 37 -5.69 -5.11 3.77
C VAL A 37 -6.12 -6.15 2.73
N ASP A 38 -6.67 -5.65 1.64
CA ASP A 38 -7.07 -6.48 0.51
C ASP A 38 -6.94 -5.67 -0.77
N ILE A 39 -7.16 -6.31 -1.90
CA ILE A 39 -7.16 -5.61 -3.19
C ILE A 39 -8.18 -4.47 -3.12
N GLY A 40 -7.73 -3.28 -3.53
CA GLY A 40 -8.57 -2.08 -3.51
C GLY A 40 -8.46 -1.26 -2.24
N THR A 41 -7.81 -1.77 -1.20
CA THR A 41 -7.62 -1.01 0.03
C THR A 41 -6.76 0.23 -0.24
N LYS A 42 -7.20 1.38 0.27
CA LYS A 42 -6.39 2.59 0.24
C LYS A 42 -5.57 2.69 1.51
N LEU A 43 -4.33 3.12 1.34
CA LEU A 43 -3.37 3.18 2.43
C LEU A 43 -2.75 4.57 2.46
N LEU A 44 -2.65 5.12 3.65
CA LEU A 44 -1.92 6.36 3.90
C LEU A 44 -0.50 5.99 4.33
N TYR A 45 0.49 6.56 3.64
CA TYR A 45 1.88 6.42 4.06
C TYR A 45 2.34 7.73 4.68
N GLU A 46 2.68 7.68 5.95
CA GLU A 46 3.06 8.87 6.71
C GLU A 46 3.95 8.44 7.86
N ASN A 47 5.02 9.20 8.11
CA ASN A 47 5.95 8.91 9.21
C ASN A 47 6.49 7.48 9.15
N PHE A 48 6.80 7.01 7.94
CA PHE A 48 7.34 5.67 7.68
C PHE A 48 6.39 4.55 8.08
N GLU A 49 5.10 4.83 8.13
CA GLU A 49 4.09 3.83 8.46
C GLU A 49 2.95 3.86 7.45
N PHE A 50 2.37 2.67 7.19
CA PHE A 50 1.15 2.56 6.41
C PHE A 50 -0.04 2.39 7.35
N SER A 51 -1.13 3.07 7.06
CA SER A 51 -2.39 2.88 7.77
C SER A 51 -3.53 2.84 6.77
N ILE A 52 -4.59 2.12 7.12
CA ILE A 52 -5.78 2.03 6.28
C ILE A 52 -6.57 3.34 6.41
N VAL A 53 -6.92 3.90 5.26
CA VAL A 53 -7.68 5.15 5.23
C VAL A 53 -9.17 4.88 5.29
#